data_646415b6120fb35488c7b4898b88453d
#
_entry.id   646415b6120fb35488c7b4898b88453d
#
_cell.length_a   1.000
_cell.length_b   1.000
_cell.length_c   1.000
_cell.angle_alpha   90.00
_cell.angle_beta   90.00
_cell.angle_gamma   90.00
#
_symmetry.space_group_name_H-M   'P 1'
#
loop_
_entity.id
_entity.type
_entity.pdbx_description
1 polymer ?
#
loop_
_entity_poly.entity_id
_entity_poly.type
_entity_poly.pdbx_seq_one_letter_code
_entity_poly.pdbx_strand_id
1 'polypeptide(L)'
;MYVSWGFRPVCLSCNIDCLTPAFAPGTGTPVSGGLSSDRALQIIRGLSCVNIVGMDVVEVAPAYDHAEVTSLAAATLALEMLYLKASQM
;
A
#
# COMPACT_ATOMS: atom_id res chain seq x y z
N MET A 1 -5.15 4.48 -1.18
CA MET A 1 -5.67 3.12 -1.48
C MET A 1 -7.07 3.22 -2.04
N TYR A 2 -7.35 2.42 -3.05
CA TYR A 2 -8.66 2.40 -3.71
C TYR A 2 -9.18 0.97 -3.81
N VAL A 3 -10.44 0.76 -3.43
CA VAL A 3 -11.11 -0.55 -3.46
C VAL A 3 -12.55 -0.36 -3.90
N SER A 4 -13.02 -1.19 -4.84
CA SER A 4 -14.44 -1.31 -5.16
C SER A 4 -15.01 -2.62 -4.61
N TRP A 5 -16.33 -2.69 -4.42
CA TRP A 5 -16.97 -3.71 -3.60
C TRP A 5 -17.68 -4.81 -4.41
N GLY A 6 -17.93 -5.96 -3.74
CA GLY A 6 -18.72 -7.08 -4.24
C GLY A 6 -17.86 -8.19 -4.83
N PHE A 7 -18.50 -9.11 -5.57
CA PHE A 7 -17.81 -10.22 -6.24
C PHE A 7 -17.14 -9.79 -7.55
N ARG A 8 -17.24 -8.53 -7.90
CA ARG A 8 -16.60 -7.99 -9.10
C ARG A 8 -15.08 -8.04 -8.94
N PRO A 9 -14.34 -8.29 -10.03
CA PRO A 9 -12.88 -8.21 -9.99
C PRO A 9 -12.43 -6.79 -9.63
N VAL A 10 -11.45 -6.71 -8.73
CA VAL A 10 -10.96 -5.45 -8.16
C VAL A 10 -9.45 -5.36 -8.33
N CYS A 11 -8.96 -4.21 -8.74
CA CYS A 11 -7.55 -3.87 -8.68
C CYS A 11 -7.28 -3.03 -7.42
N LEU A 12 -6.31 -3.46 -6.63
CA LEU A 12 -5.88 -2.73 -5.45
C LEU A 12 -4.64 -1.92 -5.81
N SER A 13 -4.77 -0.60 -5.78
CA SER A 13 -3.65 0.29 -6.01
C SER A 13 -3.28 0.99 -4.70
N CYS A 14 -2.02 0.87 -4.31
CA CYS A 14 -1.48 1.53 -3.14
C CYS A 14 -0.52 2.63 -3.57
N ASN A 15 -0.97 3.88 -3.48
CA ASN A 15 -0.11 5.04 -3.67
C ASN A 15 0.61 5.30 -2.35
N ILE A 16 1.95 5.24 -2.36
CA ILE A 16 2.74 5.32 -1.12
C ILE A 16 2.58 6.65 -0.39
N ASP A 17 2.15 7.71 -1.06
CA ASP A 17 1.88 8.99 -0.42
C ASP A 17 0.64 8.97 0.48
N CYS A 18 -0.13 7.88 0.51
CA CYS A 18 -1.19 7.70 1.50
C CYS A 18 -0.64 7.58 2.93
N LEU A 19 0.64 7.21 3.06
CA LEU A 19 1.33 7.17 4.36
C LEU A 19 1.81 8.57 4.74
N THR A 20 1.80 8.86 6.05
CA THR A 20 2.41 10.09 6.53
C THR A 20 3.92 10.09 6.25
N PRO A 21 4.54 11.26 5.95
CA PRO A 21 5.98 11.34 5.65
C PRO A 21 6.90 10.80 6.74
N ALA A 22 6.43 10.68 7.98
CA ALA A 22 7.19 10.03 9.05
C ALA A 22 7.49 8.56 8.73
N PHE A 23 6.65 7.89 7.93
CA PHE A 23 6.79 6.48 7.56
C PHE A 23 7.18 6.30 6.10
N ALA A 24 6.89 7.26 5.25
CA ALA A 24 7.16 7.17 3.82
C ALA A 24 7.49 8.54 3.22
N PRO A 25 8.69 9.09 3.49
CA PRO A 25 9.08 10.39 2.97
C PRO A 25 9.49 10.37 1.48
N GLY A 26 9.84 9.19 0.94
CA GLY A 26 10.40 9.04 -0.40
C GLY A 26 9.36 9.03 -1.49
N THR A 27 8.62 10.13 -1.63
CA THR A 27 7.63 10.35 -2.68
C THR A 27 7.70 11.80 -3.17
N GLY A 28 7.29 12.01 -4.42
CA GLY A 28 7.24 13.36 -4.99
C GLY A 28 6.14 14.25 -4.40
N THR A 29 5.16 13.67 -3.72
CA THR A 29 3.98 14.38 -3.20
C THR A 29 3.67 14.00 -1.75
N PRO A 30 4.61 14.22 -0.81
CA PRO A 30 4.36 13.87 0.58
C PRO A 30 3.24 14.72 1.18
N VAL A 31 2.36 14.08 1.95
CA VAL A 31 1.22 14.75 2.60
C VAL A 31 1.24 14.46 4.09
N SER A 32 1.26 15.52 4.89
CA SER A 32 1.20 15.44 6.33
C SER A 32 -0.16 14.89 6.80
N GLY A 33 -0.17 14.10 7.86
CA GLY A 33 -1.41 13.57 8.42
C GLY A 33 -1.97 12.34 7.72
N GLY A 34 -1.16 11.66 6.89
CA GLY A 34 -1.54 10.41 6.26
C GLY A 34 -1.54 9.22 7.21
N LEU A 35 -1.67 8.02 6.67
CA LEU A 35 -1.72 6.77 7.45
C LEU A 35 -0.35 6.41 8.00
N SER A 36 -0.33 5.72 9.14
CA SER A 36 0.85 4.97 9.57
C SER A 36 1.00 3.70 8.73
N SER A 37 2.21 3.14 8.67
CA SER A 37 2.42 1.86 7.97
C SER A 37 1.60 0.74 8.60
N ASP A 38 1.47 0.72 9.93
CA ASP A 38 0.66 -0.27 10.64
C ASP A 38 -0.81 -0.19 10.24
N ARG A 39 -1.38 1.01 10.17
CA ARG A 39 -2.76 1.20 9.76
C ARG A 39 -2.99 0.76 8.31
N ALA A 40 -2.04 1.05 7.42
CA ALA A 40 -2.11 0.62 6.03
C ALA A 40 -2.10 -0.91 5.92
N LEU A 41 -1.25 -1.59 6.70
CA LEU A 41 -1.23 -3.05 6.76
C LEU A 41 -2.57 -3.62 7.25
N GLN A 42 -3.16 -3.02 8.28
CA GLN A 42 -4.47 -3.45 8.80
C GLN A 42 -5.57 -3.31 7.75
N ILE A 43 -5.55 -2.24 6.96
CA ILE A 43 -6.52 -2.02 5.88
C ILE A 43 -6.37 -3.13 4.84
N ILE A 44 -5.15 -3.45 4.41
CA ILE A 44 -4.91 -4.52 3.44
C ILE A 44 -5.41 -5.86 3.97
N ARG A 45 -5.12 -6.20 5.20
CA ARG A 45 -5.59 -7.45 5.83
C ARG A 45 -7.11 -7.52 5.90
N GLY A 46 -7.78 -6.38 6.05
CA GLY A 46 -9.23 -6.29 6.08
C GLY A 46 -9.92 -6.53 4.74
N LEU A 47 -9.16 -6.65 3.64
CA LEU A 47 -9.71 -6.85 2.29
C LEU A 47 -9.86 -8.31 1.89
N SER A 48 -9.79 -9.25 2.82
CA SER A 48 -9.80 -10.69 2.54
C SER A 48 -11.06 -11.16 1.78
N CYS A 49 -12.17 -10.45 1.92
CA CYS A 49 -13.43 -10.77 1.24
C CYS A 49 -13.57 -10.11 -0.14
N VAL A 50 -12.59 -9.33 -0.57
CA VAL A 50 -12.60 -8.61 -1.84
C VAL A 50 -11.89 -9.44 -2.90
N ASN A 51 -12.51 -9.62 -4.07
CA ASN A 51 -11.91 -10.39 -5.18
C ASN A 51 -10.79 -9.57 -5.86
N ILE A 52 -9.58 -9.68 -5.36
CA ILE A 52 -8.41 -8.97 -5.87
C ILE A 52 -7.84 -9.70 -7.07
N VAL A 53 -7.79 -9.04 -8.21
CA VAL A 53 -7.25 -9.61 -9.46
C VAL A 53 -6.00 -8.89 -9.96
N GLY A 54 -5.68 -7.74 -9.40
CA GLY A 54 -4.47 -6.99 -9.72
C GLY A 54 -4.09 -6.09 -8.58
N MET A 55 -2.79 -5.82 -8.44
CA MET A 55 -2.28 -5.01 -7.34
C MET A 55 -1.07 -4.22 -7.83
N ASP A 56 -0.90 -3.01 -7.29
CA ASP A 56 0.33 -2.25 -7.49
C ASP A 56 0.65 -1.40 -6.26
N VAL A 57 1.92 -0.98 -6.18
CA VAL A 57 2.39 0.03 -5.24
C VAL A 57 3.13 1.07 -6.07
N VAL A 58 2.69 2.30 -6.02
CA VAL A 58 3.17 3.36 -6.90
C VAL A 58 3.66 4.58 -6.13
N GLU A 59 4.31 5.50 -6.82
CA GLU A 59 4.76 6.80 -6.32
C GLU A 59 5.92 6.74 -5.33
N VAL A 60 6.66 5.63 -5.27
CA VAL A 60 7.93 5.59 -4.55
C VAL A 60 8.98 6.35 -5.36
N ALA A 61 9.60 7.34 -4.74
CA ALA A 61 10.67 8.13 -5.36
C ALA A 61 11.98 7.92 -4.58
N PRO A 62 12.81 6.95 -4.96
CA PRO A 62 14.03 6.61 -4.19
C PRO A 62 14.97 7.79 -4.01
N ALA A 63 15.01 8.74 -4.94
CA ALA A 63 15.84 9.92 -4.84
C ALA A 63 15.46 10.83 -3.64
N TYR A 64 14.23 10.74 -3.18
CA TYR A 64 13.73 11.49 -2.03
C TYR A 64 13.65 10.65 -0.76
N ASP A 65 14.01 9.37 -0.84
CA ASP A 65 13.91 8.46 0.28
C ASP A 65 15.08 8.66 1.23
N HIS A 66 14.81 8.55 2.53
CA HIS A 66 15.81 8.64 3.57
C HIS A 66 16.06 7.25 4.15
N ALA A 67 17.30 6.77 4.05
CA ALA A 67 17.71 5.46 4.59
C ALA A 67 16.82 4.32 4.11
N GLU A 68 16.25 4.43 2.91
CA GLU A 68 15.38 3.41 2.31
C GLU A 68 14.10 3.12 3.10
N VAL A 69 13.66 4.03 3.97
CA VAL A 69 12.48 3.86 4.82
C VAL A 69 11.21 3.67 3.97
N THR A 70 11.04 4.50 2.92
CA THR A 70 9.87 4.41 2.04
C THR A 70 9.92 3.14 1.20
N SER A 71 11.09 2.79 0.66
CA SER A 71 11.26 1.58 -0.12
C SER A 71 10.96 0.34 0.71
N LEU A 72 11.38 0.31 1.98
CA LEU A 72 11.07 -0.78 2.90
C LEU A 72 9.56 -0.83 3.20
N ALA A 73 8.94 0.31 3.44
CA ALA A 73 7.49 0.37 3.67
C ALA A 73 6.71 -0.14 2.45
N ALA A 74 7.09 0.29 1.25
CA ALA A 74 6.47 -0.17 0.01
C ALA A 74 6.63 -1.68 -0.19
N ALA A 75 7.82 -2.21 0.05
CA ALA A 75 8.09 -3.64 -0.05
C ALA A 75 7.24 -4.45 0.96
N THR A 76 7.10 -3.95 2.19
CA THR A 76 6.29 -4.58 3.22
C THR A 76 4.81 -4.59 2.84
N LEU A 77 4.28 -3.49 2.32
CA LEU A 77 2.91 -3.42 1.84
C LEU A 77 2.69 -4.37 0.65
N ALA A 78 3.61 -4.40 -0.30
CA ALA A 78 3.55 -5.30 -1.45
C ALA A 78 3.53 -6.77 -1.02
N LEU A 79 4.37 -7.15 -0.05
CA LEU A 79 4.39 -8.51 0.49
C LEU A 79 3.05 -8.86 1.16
N GLU A 80 2.48 -7.94 1.93
CA GLU A 80 1.18 -8.15 2.56
C GLU A 80 0.08 -8.31 1.51
N MET A 81 0.14 -7.56 0.41
CA MET A 81 -0.80 -7.71 -0.70
C MET A 81 -0.68 -9.08 -1.37
N LEU A 82 0.54 -9.62 -1.50
CA LEU A 82 0.75 -10.97 -2.01
C LEU A 82 0.20 -12.04 -1.06
N TYR A 83 0.39 -11.87 0.24
CA TYR A 83 -0.21 -12.77 1.24
C TYR A 83 -1.74 -12.73 1.18
N LEU A 84 -2.31 -11.54 1.02
CA LEU A 84 -3.76 -11.38 0.86
C LEU A 84 -4.26 -12.18 -0.35
N LYS A 85 -3.59 -12.04 -1.49
CA LYS A 85 -3.96 -12.76 -2.71
C LYS A 85 -3.80 -14.27 -2.53
N ALA A 86 -2.72 -14.72 -1.91
CA ALA A 86 -2.50 -16.14 -1.64
C ALA A 86 -3.61 -16.73 -0.76
N SER A 87 -4.11 -15.97 0.21
CA SER A 87 -5.19 -16.41 1.09
C SER A 87 -6.53 -16.56 0.36
N GLN A 88 -6.69 -15.92 -0.80
CA GLN A 88 -7.91 -15.97 -1.62
C GLN A 88 -7.91 -17.11 -2.65
N MET A 89 -6.80 -17.77 -2.82
CA MET A 89 -6.62 -18.83 -3.82
C MET A 89 -7.07 -20.21 -3.32
#